data_f559bc9569185988caa23aba0fabfd39
#
_entry.id   f559bc9569185988caa23aba0fabfd39
#
_cell.length_a   1.000
_cell.length_b   1.000
_cell.length_c   1.000
_cell.angle_alpha   90.00
_cell.angle_beta   90.00
_cell.angle_gamma   90.00
#
_symmetry.space_group_name_H-M   'P 1'
#
loop_
_entity.id
_entity.type
_entity.pdbx_description
1 polymer ?
#
loop_
_entity_poly.entity_id
_entity_poly.type
_entity_poly.pdbx_seq_one_letter_code
_entity_poly.pdbx_strand_id
1 'polypeptide(L)'
;MTATGKQYVIEAGAHRATIVEVGAGLRQYTHDGVDITATYGEDDVPPRGCGSTLVPWPNRIRDGKYTFEGTSYQLPLTEPAAHNAIHGLGRWERWTKVRQESDRVTLRLDVVPQPGYPFEVRVETTYALHPEQGLMVTLGARNLGRVRAPFGAGSHPYLST
;
A
#
# COMPACT_ATOMS: atom_id res chain seq x y z
N MET A 1 -14.37 15.43 1.67
CA MET A 1 -13.68 14.17 1.33
C MET A 1 -12.63 13.94 2.39
N THR A 2 -12.60 12.77 3.02
CA THR A 2 -11.60 12.41 4.02
C THR A 2 -10.20 12.33 3.41
N ALA A 3 -9.15 12.57 4.19
CA ALA A 3 -7.76 12.51 3.72
C ALA A 3 -7.39 11.11 3.18
N THR A 4 -8.00 10.07 3.76
CA THR A 4 -7.75 8.66 3.39
C THR A 4 -8.70 8.12 2.31
N GLY A 5 -9.67 8.92 1.86
CA GLY A 5 -10.66 8.52 0.87
C GLY A 5 -11.73 7.58 1.46
N LYS A 6 -12.27 6.69 0.62
CA LYS A 6 -13.30 5.73 1.05
C LYS A 6 -12.75 4.75 2.06
N GLN A 7 -13.62 4.34 2.99
CA GLN A 7 -13.32 3.34 4.00
C GLN A 7 -14.00 2.02 3.63
N TYR A 8 -13.26 0.93 3.68
CA TYR A 8 -13.74 -0.42 3.41
C TYR A 8 -13.60 -1.27 4.67
N VAL A 9 -14.73 -1.63 5.26
CA VAL A 9 -14.78 -2.47 6.46
C VAL A 9 -15.00 -3.91 6.05
N ILE A 10 -14.24 -4.82 6.66
CA ILE A 10 -14.41 -6.27 6.56
C ILE A 10 -14.43 -6.89 7.95
N GLU A 11 -15.18 -7.96 8.13
CA GLU A 11 -15.41 -8.61 9.42
C GLU A 11 -15.48 -10.14 9.26
N ALA A 12 -14.92 -10.87 10.23
CA ALA A 12 -15.03 -12.31 10.33
C ALA A 12 -14.84 -12.76 11.79
N GLY A 13 -15.89 -13.31 12.41
CA GLY A 13 -15.88 -13.68 13.83
C GLY A 13 -15.60 -12.45 14.71
N ALA A 14 -14.58 -12.53 15.55
CA ALA A 14 -14.13 -11.45 16.43
C ALA A 14 -13.21 -10.42 15.74
N HIS A 15 -12.83 -10.66 14.49
CA HIS A 15 -11.91 -9.83 13.74
C HIS A 15 -12.63 -8.76 12.93
N ARG A 16 -12.11 -7.54 12.96
CA ARG A 16 -12.59 -6.41 12.16
C ARG A 16 -11.40 -5.62 11.62
N ALA A 17 -11.43 -5.28 10.33
CA ALA A 17 -10.41 -4.43 9.73
C ALA A 17 -11.04 -3.32 8.89
N THR A 18 -10.40 -2.15 8.90
CA THR A 18 -10.74 -1.00 8.08
C THR A 18 -9.59 -0.70 7.13
N ILE A 19 -9.87 -0.80 5.85
CA ILE A 19 -8.93 -0.51 4.75
C ILE A 19 -9.34 0.80 4.10
N VAL A 20 -8.37 1.63 3.72
CA VAL A 20 -8.63 2.93 3.11
C VAL A 20 -8.27 2.95 1.63
N GLU A 21 -8.98 3.81 0.87
CA GLU A 21 -8.78 3.97 -0.57
C GLU A 21 -7.38 4.50 -0.92
N VAL A 22 -6.87 5.46 -0.14
CA VAL A 22 -5.55 6.03 -0.38
C VAL A 22 -4.48 5.08 0.14
N GLY A 23 -3.56 4.70 -0.76
CA GLY A 23 -2.46 3.79 -0.44
C GLY A 23 -2.88 2.34 -0.20
N ALA A 24 -4.15 1.97 -0.45
CA ALA A 24 -4.74 0.69 -0.04
C ALA A 24 -4.31 0.34 1.39
N GLY A 25 -4.40 1.35 2.30
CA GLY A 25 -3.81 1.26 3.63
C GLY A 25 -4.69 0.50 4.62
N LEU A 26 -4.06 -0.28 5.52
CA LEU A 26 -4.70 -0.85 6.69
C LEU A 26 -4.77 0.22 7.79
N ARG A 27 -5.93 0.90 7.93
CA ARG A 27 -6.12 1.94 8.94
C ARG A 27 -6.28 1.38 10.34
N GLN A 28 -7.01 0.28 10.46
CA GLN A 28 -7.30 -0.36 11.74
C GLN A 28 -7.46 -1.87 11.55
N TYR A 29 -7.00 -2.63 12.52
CA TYR A 29 -7.32 -4.04 12.67
C TYR A 29 -7.52 -4.36 14.15
N THR A 30 -8.68 -4.93 14.48
CA THR A 30 -9.06 -5.28 15.85
C THR A 30 -9.41 -6.76 15.97
N HIS A 31 -9.24 -7.30 17.19
CA HIS A 31 -9.74 -8.60 17.61
C HIS A 31 -10.47 -8.42 18.95
N ASP A 32 -11.71 -8.88 19.05
CA ASP A 32 -12.59 -8.65 20.20
C ASP A 32 -12.66 -7.16 20.63
N GLY A 33 -12.62 -6.23 19.66
CA GLY A 33 -12.64 -4.80 19.91
C GLY A 33 -11.32 -4.20 20.38
N VAL A 34 -10.26 -5.01 20.57
CA VAL A 34 -8.93 -4.57 20.95
C VAL A 34 -8.10 -4.28 19.70
N ASP A 35 -7.46 -3.11 19.63
CA ASP A 35 -6.60 -2.74 18.53
C ASP A 35 -5.32 -3.60 18.48
N ILE A 36 -5.15 -4.34 17.40
CA ILE A 36 -3.94 -5.11 17.08
C ILE A 36 -2.92 -4.22 16.37
N THR A 37 -3.40 -3.24 15.59
CA THR A 37 -2.55 -2.26 14.92
C THR A 37 -2.82 -0.87 15.46
N ALA A 38 -1.78 -0.04 15.53
CA ALA A 38 -1.95 1.38 15.78
C ALA A 38 -2.85 1.98 14.68
N THR A 39 -3.80 2.80 15.11
CA THR A 39 -4.80 3.42 14.24
C THR A 39 -4.61 4.95 14.18
N TYR A 40 -5.28 5.58 13.23
CA TYR A 40 -5.35 7.02 13.06
C TYR A 40 -6.76 7.43 12.63
N GLY A 41 -7.10 8.68 12.78
CA GLY A 41 -8.43 9.21 12.43
C GLY A 41 -8.72 9.11 10.93
N GLU A 42 -9.99 9.07 10.58
CA GLU A 42 -10.45 8.98 9.17
C GLU A 42 -9.98 10.18 8.33
N ASP A 43 -9.91 11.35 8.95
CA ASP A 43 -9.48 12.61 8.32
C ASP A 43 -7.97 12.87 8.44
N ASP A 44 -7.25 12.02 9.15
CA ASP A 44 -5.81 12.17 9.31
C ASP A 44 -5.06 11.67 8.09
N VAL A 45 -3.97 12.36 7.75
CA VAL A 45 -2.96 11.84 6.82
C VAL A 45 -2.24 10.68 7.52
N PRO A 46 -2.13 9.48 6.90
CA PRO A 46 -1.47 8.33 7.54
C PRO A 46 -0.09 8.70 8.07
N PRO A 47 0.11 8.72 9.41
CA PRO A 47 1.37 9.16 10.00
C PRO A 47 2.48 8.20 9.60
N ARG A 48 3.59 8.74 9.06
CA ARG A 48 4.78 7.97 8.66
C ARG A 48 4.48 6.79 7.71
N GLY A 49 3.38 6.86 6.94
CA GLY A 49 2.96 5.78 6.05
C GLY A 49 2.31 4.60 6.76
N CYS A 50 1.78 4.80 7.98
CA CYS A 50 1.11 3.77 8.77
C CYS A 50 0.07 3.01 7.94
N GLY A 51 0.20 1.68 7.90
CA GLY A 51 -0.69 0.76 7.20
C GLY A 51 -0.57 0.75 5.68
N SER A 52 0.15 1.69 5.05
CA SER A 52 0.18 1.85 3.59
C SER A 52 0.79 0.64 2.87
N THR A 53 0.29 0.37 1.66
CA THR A 53 0.91 -0.52 0.70
C THR A 53 2.05 0.21 -0.02
N LEU A 54 3.25 -0.37 0.03
CA LEU A 54 4.49 0.22 -0.47
C LEU A 54 4.87 -0.44 -1.78
N VAL A 55 4.61 0.22 -2.90
CA VAL A 55 4.88 -0.29 -4.26
C VAL A 55 5.29 0.87 -5.18
N PRO A 56 6.13 0.65 -6.19
CA PRO A 56 6.82 -0.58 -6.59
C PRO A 56 8.15 -0.81 -5.86
N TRP A 57 8.42 -0.14 -4.76
CA TRP A 57 9.53 -0.44 -3.83
C TRP A 57 9.14 -0.05 -2.40
N PRO A 58 9.52 -0.85 -1.38
CA PRO A 58 9.48 -0.45 0.01
C PRO A 58 10.76 0.30 0.40
N ASN A 59 10.69 1.08 1.49
CA ASN A 59 11.81 1.80 2.06
C ASN A 59 12.48 2.81 1.08
N ARG A 60 13.78 3.03 1.18
CA ARG A 60 14.50 4.17 0.58
C ARG A 60 15.37 3.77 -0.60
N ILE A 61 15.33 4.57 -1.66
CA ILE A 61 16.33 4.56 -2.73
C ILE A 61 17.16 5.84 -2.56
N ARG A 62 18.45 5.65 -2.21
CA ARG A 62 19.39 6.75 -1.98
C ARG A 62 19.52 7.63 -3.23
N ASP A 63 19.48 8.95 -3.04
CA ASP A 63 19.52 9.96 -4.09
C ASP A 63 18.42 9.79 -5.16
N GLY A 64 17.43 8.91 -4.90
CA GLY A 64 16.44 8.51 -5.89
C GLY A 64 17.03 7.79 -7.11
N LYS A 65 18.27 7.32 -7.05
CA LYS A 65 18.97 6.72 -8.20
C LYS A 65 19.01 5.20 -8.10
N TYR A 66 18.68 4.55 -9.20
CA TYR A 66 18.86 3.11 -9.35
C TYR A 66 19.25 2.73 -10.77
N THR A 67 19.82 1.55 -10.93
CA THR A 67 20.16 0.98 -12.25
C THR A 67 19.39 -0.30 -12.45
N PHE A 68 18.76 -0.45 -13.60
CA PHE A 68 18.06 -1.66 -13.99
C PHE A 68 18.38 -1.99 -15.44
N GLU A 69 18.84 -3.23 -15.70
CA GLU A 69 19.27 -3.71 -17.03
C GLU A 69 20.25 -2.76 -17.75
N GLY A 70 21.21 -2.21 -16.99
CA GLY A 70 22.24 -1.31 -17.50
C GLY A 70 21.80 0.13 -17.71
N THR A 71 20.52 0.47 -17.53
CA THR A 71 19.99 1.82 -17.64
C THR A 71 19.85 2.45 -16.26
N SER A 72 20.34 3.68 -16.10
CA SER A 72 20.19 4.45 -14.86
C SER A 72 18.94 5.30 -14.90
N TYR A 73 18.22 5.32 -13.78
CA TYR A 73 16.98 6.04 -13.58
C TYR A 73 17.08 6.99 -12.40
N GLN A 74 16.36 8.13 -12.49
CA GLN A 74 16.26 9.13 -11.43
C GLN A 74 14.80 9.30 -11.03
N LEU A 75 14.47 8.89 -9.81
CA LEU A 75 13.18 9.11 -9.16
C LEU A 75 13.11 10.51 -8.52
N PRO A 76 11.92 11.10 -8.38
CA PRO A 76 11.71 12.26 -7.53
C PRO A 76 12.14 11.98 -6.09
N LEU A 77 12.80 12.93 -5.44
CA LEU A 77 13.14 12.83 -4.03
C LEU A 77 11.91 13.14 -3.17
N THR A 78 11.26 12.12 -2.63
CA THR A 78 10.06 12.24 -1.80
C THR A 78 10.36 12.37 -0.31
N GLU A 79 11.64 12.24 0.07
CA GLU A 79 12.21 12.55 1.38
C GLU A 79 13.44 13.46 1.17
N PRO A 80 13.23 14.75 0.76
CA PRO A 80 14.32 15.60 0.27
C PRO A 80 15.37 15.91 1.33
N ALA A 81 15.00 16.05 2.60
CA ALA A 81 15.94 16.31 3.68
C ALA A 81 16.96 15.17 3.89
N ALA A 82 16.61 13.94 3.52
CA ALA A 82 17.47 12.76 3.59
C ALA A 82 17.97 12.30 2.20
N HIS A 83 17.69 13.06 1.14
CA HIS A 83 18.06 12.76 -0.24
C HIS A 83 17.57 11.39 -0.73
N ASN A 84 16.33 10.98 -0.37
CA ASN A 84 15.79 9.68 -0.76
C ASN A 84 14.49 9.79 -1.57
N ALA A 85 14.27 8.79 -2.43
CA ALA A 85 12.94 8.39 -2.88
C ALA A 85 12.43 7.30 -1.93
N ILE A 86 11.30 7.53 -1.23
CA ILE A 86 10.84 6.65 -0.17
C ILE A 86 9.45 6.05 -0.47
N HIS A 87 9.30 4.75 -0.23
CA HIS A 87 8.04 3.99 -0.15
C HIS A 87 7.22 3.95 -1.45
N GLY A 88 7.90 3.98 -2.59
CA GLY A 88 7.25 3.77 -3.87
C GLY A 88 6.36 4.93 -4.34
N LEU A 89 5.44 4.59 -5.22
CA LEU A 89 4.56 5.52 -5.92
C LEU A 89 3.09 5.38 -5.50
N GLY A 90 2.74 4.25 -4.84
CA GLY A 90 1.34 3.89 -4.58
C GLY A 90 0.73 4.42 -3.29
N ARG A 91 1.53 4.88 -2.32
CA ARG A 91 1.03 5.22 -0.97
C ARG A 91 0.13 6.46 -0.90
N TRP A 92 0.22 7.35 -1.87
CA TRP A 92 -0.59 8.57 -1.93
C TRP A 92 -1.62 8.54 -3.06
N GLU A 93 -1.68 7.40 -3.79
CA GLU A 93 -2.64 7.21 -4.86
C GLU A 93 -3.97 6.68 -4.35
N ARG A 94 -5.05 7.01 -5.07
CA ARG A 94 -6.35 6.40 -4.87
C ARG A 94 -6.40 5.06 -5.58
N TRP A 95 -6.58 4.01 -4.79
CA TRP A 95 -6.74 2.66 -5.32
C TRP A 95 -8.20 2.38 -5.64
N THR A 96 -8.43 1.72 -6.74
CA THR A 96 -9.78 1.33 -7.19
C THR A 96 -10.21 0.04 -6.49
N LYS A 97 -11.39 0.05 -5.86
CA LYS A 97 -11.98 -1.18 -5.33
C LYS A 97 -12.39 -2.11 -6.48
N VAL A 98 -11.83 -3.31 -6.51
CA VAL A 98 -12.13 -4.38 -7.49
C VAL A 98 -13.24 -5.29 -6.98
N ARG A 99 -13.14 -5.68 -5.70
CA ARG A 99 -14.06 -6.61 -5.05
C ARG A 99 -14.20 -6.25 -3.57
N GLN A 100 -15.38 -6.49 -3.03
CA GLN A 100 -15.63 -6.42 -1.58
C GLN A 100 -16.70 -7.45 -1.22
N GLU A 101 -16.42 -8.22 -0.18
CA GLU A 101 -17.32 -9.14 0.52
C GLU A 101 -17.32 -8.78 2.01
N SER A 102 -18.07 -9.51 2.82
CA SER A 102 -18.11 -9.26 4.27
C SER A 102 -16.75 -9.41 4.94
N ASP A 103 -15.94 -10.37 4.48
CA ASP A 103 -14.67 -10.80 5.06
C ASP A 103 -13.44 -10.42 4.24
N ARG A 104 -13.60 -9.79 3.05
CA ARG A 104 -12.48 -9.42 2.20
C ARG A 104 -12.72 -8.21 1.34
N VAL A 105 -11.64 -7.51 1.01
CA VAL A 105 -11.61 -6.45 0.03
C VAL A 105 -10.35 -6.51 -0.83
N THR A 106 -10.50 -6.29 -2.13
CA THR A 106 -9.37 -6.18 -3.06
C THR A 106 -9.35 -4.79 -3.67
N LEU A 107 -8.22 -4.10 -3.55
CA LEU A 107 -7.94 -2.81 -4.14
C LEU A 107 -6.85 -2.95 -5.22
N ARG A 108 -6.94 -2.13 -6.29
CA ARG A 108 -6.04 -2.14 -7.44
C ARG A 108 -5.49 -0.75 -7.71
N LEU A 109 -4.22 -0.71 -8.06
CA LEU A 109 -3.55 0.44 -8.64
C LEU A 109 -2.86 0.04 -9.94
N ASP A 110 -3.04 0.84 -10.98
CA ASP A 110 -2.23 0.76 -12.20
C ASP A 110 -1.15 1.86 -12.10
N VAL A 111 0.08 1.45 -11.82
CA VAL A 111 1.24 2.34 -11.87
C VAL A 111 1.55 2.60 -13.32
N VAL A 112 1.36 3.85 -13.75
CA VAL A 112 1.62 4.27 -15.12
C VAL A 112 3.08 4.67 -15.31
N PRO A 113 3.62 4.58 -16.54
CA PRO A 113 4.96 5.09 -16.85
C PRO A 113 5.10 6.56 -16.47
N GLN A 114 6.15 6.89 -15.72
CA GLN A 114 6.42 8.25 -15.24
C GLN A 114 7.92 8.50 -15.09
N PRO A 115 8.36 9.77 -14.90
CA PRO A 115 9.78 10.09 -14.73
C PRO A 115 10.42 9.24 -13.62
N GLY A 116 11.53 8.58 -13.96
CA GLY A 116 12.26 7.69 -13.06
C GLY A 116 11.69 6.27 -12.94
N TYR A 117 10.45 6.01 -13.38
CA TYR A 117 9.86 4.68 -13.41
C TYR A 117 9.02 4.50 -14.69
N PRO A 118 9.64 4.31 -15.86
CA PRO A 118 8.95 4.24 -17.15
C PRO A 118 8.32 2.85 -17.42
N PHE A 119 7.76 2.22 -16.42
CA PHE A 119 7.20 0.87 -16.48
C PHE A 119 5.71 0.91 -16.12
N GLU A 120 4.93 0.03 -16.74
CA GLU A 120 3.51 -0.11 -16.47
C GLU A 120 3.26 -1.39 -15.66
N VAL A 121 2.79 -1.24 -14.42
CA VAL A 121 2.58 -2.36 -13.49
C VAL A 121 1.24 -2.24 -12.82
N ARG A 122 0.40 -3.28 -12.92
CA ARG A 122 -0.82 -3.42 -12.11
C ARG A 122 -0.46 -4.06 -10.78
N VAL A 123 -0.94 -3.48 -9.71
CA VAL A 123 -0.82 -4.02 -8.36
C VAL A 123 -2.20 -4.24 -7.76
N GLU A 124 -2.40 -5.38 -7.13
CA GLU A 124 -3.60 -5.68 -6.34
C GLU A 124 -3.20 -6.03 -4.92
N THR A 125 -3.89 -5.43 -3.95
CA THR A 125 -3.78 -5.77 -2.55
C THR A 125 -5.11 -6.32 -2.08
N THR A 126 -5.11 -7.54 -1.56
CA THR A 126 -6.27 -8.19 -0.96
C THR A 126 -6.08 -8.31 0.54
N TYR A 127 -7.03 -7.80 1.28
CA TYR A 127 -7.19 -8.00 2.71
C TYR A 127 -8.32 -9.01 2.92
N ALA A 128 -8.06 -10.07 3.66
CA ALA A 128 -9.04 -11.09 3.98
C ALA A 128 -8.95 -11.46 5.46
N LEU A 129 -10.10 -11.60 6.12
CA LEU A 129 -10.22 -12.06 7.49
C LEU A 129 -10.72 -13.50 7.54
N HIS A 130 -10.13 -14.28 8.42
CA HIS A 130 -10.59 -15.62 8.76
C HIS A 130 -10.87 -15.68 10.27
N PRO A 131 -12.02 -16.29 10.71
CA PRO A 131 -12.41 -16.29 12.12
C PRO A 131 -11.35 -16.85 13.07
N GLU A 132 -10.54 -17.82 12.62
CA GLU A 132 -9.53 -18.49 13.44
C GLU A 132 -8.10 -18.05 13.17
N GLN A 133 -7.82 -17.52 11.96
CA GLN A 133 -6.45 -17.19 11.52
C GLN A 133 -6.16 -15.69 11.52
N GLY A 134 -7.21 -14.87 11.65
CA GLY A 134 -7.09 -13.42 11.64
C GLY A 134 -6.91 -12.83 10.25
N LEU A 135 -6.10 -11.78 10.15
CA LEU A 135 -5.91 -10.99 8.94
C LEU A 135 -4.80 -11.58 8.06
N MET A 136 -5.17 -11.85 6.80
CA MET A 136 -4.24 -12.16 5.72
C MET A 136 -4.18 -10.99 4.73
N VAL A 137 -2.97 -10.58 4.35
CA VAL A 137 -2.74 -9.56 3.32
C VAL A 137 -1.95 -10.18 2.17
N THR A 138 -2.53 -10.13 0.97
CA THR A 138 -1.91 -10.65 -0.25
C THR A 138 -1.62 -9.50 -1.21
N LEU A 139 -0.36 -9.38 -1.62
CA LEU A 139 0.09 -8.44 -2.65
C LEU A 139 0.37 -9.20 -3.93
N GLY A 140 -0.29 -8.82 -5.02
CA GLY A 140 -0.07 -9.34 -6.35
C GLY A 140 0.39 -8.22 -7.29
N ALA A 141 1.32 -8.53 -8.20
CA ALA A 141 1.73 -7.59 -9.23
C ALA A 141 1.76 -8.25 -10.61
N ARG A 142 1.38 -7.49 -11.63
CA ARG A 142 1.44 -7.90 -13.03
C ARG A 142 2.08 -6.80 -13.87
N ASN A 143 3.13 -7.14 -14.58
CA ASN A 143 3.70 -6.27 -15.59
C ASN A 143 2.73 -6.19 -16.78
N LEU A 144 2.25 -4.99 -17.10
CA LEU A 144 1.37 -4.72 -18.24
C LEU A 144 2.17 -4.24 -19.46
N GLY A 145 3.42 -3.80 -19.23
CA GLY A 145 4.33 -3.35 -20.29
C GLY A 145 4.93 -4.49 -21.09
N ARG A 146 5.71 -4.12 -22.10
CA ARG A 146 6.38 -5.07 -23.02
C ARG A 146 7.83 -5.39 -22.62
N VAL A 147 8.37 -4.66 -21.67
CA VAL A 147 9.74 -4.81 -21.15
C VAL A 147 9.68 -5.26 -19.70
N ARG A 148 10.76 -5.85 -19.22
CA ARG A 148 10.88 -6.19 -17.79
C ARG A 148 10.81 -4.93 -16.94
N ALA A 149 10.22 -5.03 -15.75
CA ALA A 149 10.10 -3.94 -14.80
C ALA A 149 10.70 -4.34 -13.45
N PRO A 150 11.53 -3.49 -12.82
CA PRO A 150 11.96 -3.73 -11.44
C PRO A 150 10.77 -3.53 -10.50
N PHE A 151 10.56 -4.46 -9.58
CA PHE A 151 9.42 -4.41 -8.67
C PHE A 151 9.78 -4.98 -7.30
N GLY A 152 9.36 -4.28 -6.25
CA GLY A 152 9.35 -4.73 -4.88
C GLY A 152 8.05 -4.28 -4.21
N ALA A 153 7.63 -4.99 -3.18
CA ALA A 153 6.41 -4.66 -2.45
C ALA A 153 6.60 -4.81 -0.94
N GLY A 154 5.83 -4.04 -0.18
CA GLY A 154 5.78 -4.14 1.27
C GLY A 154 4.47 -3.60 1.83
N SER A 155 4.22 -3.90 3.10
CA SER A 155 3.16 -3.32 3.92
C SER A 155 3.78 -2.66 5.14
N HIS A 156 3.15 -1.62 5.67
CA HIS A 156 3.72 -0.81 6.75
C HIS A 156 2.83 -0.77 8.01
N PRO A 157 2.35 -1.92 8.54
CA PRO A 157 1.55 -1.92 9.77
C PRO A 157 2.44 -1.52 10.95
N TYR A 158 1.87 -0.74 11.88
CA TYR A 158 2.41 -0.54 13.21
C TYR A 158 1.59 -1.40 14.17
N LEU A 159 2.23 -2.27 14.93
CA LEU A 159 1.55 -3.09 15.91
C LEU A 159 1.31 -2.28 17.19
N SER A 160 0.15 -2.47 17.81
CA SER A 160 -0.13 -1.94 19.15
C SER A 160 0.72 -2.69 20.19
N THR A 161 1.27 -1.96 21.16
CA THR A 161 2.07 -2.49 22.27
C THR A 161 1.41 -2.15 23.59
#